data_3dd9f64f68c296088919b0b25e11722c
#
_entry.id   3dd9f64f68c296088919b0b25e11722c
#
_cell.length_a   1.000
_cell.length_b   1.000
_cell.length_c   1.000
_cell.angle_alpha   90.00
_cell.angle_beta   90.00
_cell.angle_gamma   90.00
#
_symmetry.space_group_name_H-M   'P 1'
#
loop_
_entity.id
_entity.type
_entity.pdbx_description
1 polymer ?
#
loop_
_entity_poly.entity_id
_entity_poly.type
_entity_poly.pdbx_seq_one_letter_code
_entity_poly.pdbx_strand_id
1 'polypeptide(L)'
;MASSSTLIQFGWVLPPGYNAQKDSYLPNRYDEWYGGARWMAPGPQGRDNRERWDAGIRRALNTITGQWDSAWMTDHFQWDEADCLEALTTLAFYAALTPHLRWGTMVLGQGYRNPALMAKTASTIQYLTNGNLILGVGAGWKEDEHLAYGYDYPSAGQRIAELEEAVQIMKRMWTQPKSSFEGKYYGIKDAINLPQTPRPPILMIGGGGEKKTLPIVARNADWWNGGGDAETYQRKVEILKRECEAIGRDFSTLRLTWFGGGSVGSTTEEVERRVRDDFIRNSGIWGTRDQVTAKIEALIKAGCTYFMFDSRGIPEPGELEMLIEVTKQFA
;
A
#
# COMPACT_ATOMS: atom_id res chain seq x y z
N MET A 1 -18.01 -2.11 31.14
CA MET A 1 -17.95 -2.14 29.67
C MET A 1 -16.56 -2.60 29.30
N ALA A 2 -16.42 -3.82 28.78
CA ALA A 2 -15.14 -4.33 28.33
C ALA A 2 -14.70 -3.47 27.12
N SER A 3 -13.54 -2.81 27.21
CA SER A 3 -12.91 -2.18 26.06
C SER A 3 -12.66 -3.30 25.04
N SER A 4 -13.35 -3.29 23.91
CA SER A 4 -12.95 -4.13 22.80
C SER A 4 -11.53 -3.68 22.42
N SER A 5 -10.54 -4.49 22.76
CA SER A 5 -9.18 -4.25 22.31
C SER A 5 -9.24 -4.21 20.77
N THR A 6 -8.89 -3.08 20.19
CA THR A 6 -8.85 -2.95 18.74
C THR A 6 -7.77 -3.90 18.22
N LEU A 7 -8.16 -4.89 17.44
CA LEU A 7 -7.25 -5.87 16.86
C LEU A 7 -6.21 -5.18 15.99
N ILE A 8 -4.94 -5.35 16.33
CA ILE A 8 -3.83 -4.87 15.50
C ILE A 8 -3.58 -5.89 14.40
N GLN A 9 -3.50 -5.43 13.16
CA GLN A 9 -3.30 -6.29 12.01
C GLN A 9 -2.09 -5.86 11.19
N PHE A 10 -1.57 -6.83 10.44
CA PHE A 10 -0.34 -6.69 9.68
C PHE A 10 -0.52 -7.16 8.25
N GLY A 11 0.26 -6.60 7.34
CA GLY A 11 0.32 -6.98 5.95
C GLY A 11 1.71 -6.79 5.37
N TRP A 12 1.97 -7.51 4.29
CA TRP A 12 3.21 -7.45 3.55
C TRP A 12 2.99 -6.76 2.20
N VAL A 13 3.86 -5.82 1.86
CA VAL A 13 3.88 -5.15 0.56
C VAL A 13 4.88 -5.85 -0.35
N LEU A 14 4.37 -6.39 -1.45
CA LEU A 14 5.17 -7.09 -2.44
C LEU A 14 6.08 -6.10 -3.18
N PRO A 15 7.29 -6.51 -3.54
CA PRO A 15 8.11 -5.75 -4.49
C PRO A 15 7.39 -5.68 -5.85
N PRO A 16 7.56 -4.59 -6.62
CA PRO A 16 6.86 -4.43 -7.90
C PRO A 16 7.35 -5.39 -8.99
N GLY A 17 8.53 -5.98 -8.84
CA GLY A 17 9.11 -6.93 -9.77
C GLY A 17 10.43 -7.47 -9.27
N TYR A 18 11.07 -8.34 -10.07
CA TYR A 18 12.36 -8.91 -9.73
C TYR A 18 13.48 -7.90 -9.92
N ASN A 19 14.34 -7.77 -8.92
CA ASN A 19 15.57 -7.00 -8.98
C ASN A 19 16.76 -7.92 -8.74
N ALA A 20 17.50 -8.23 -9.80
CA ALA A 20 18.61 -9.19 -9.76
C ALA A 20 19.67 -8.86 -8.70
N GLN A 21 19.92 -7.59 -8.42
CA GLN A 21 20.94 -7.17 -7.45
C GLN A 21 20.45 -7.31 -6.01
N LYS A 22 19.21 -6.89 -5.75
CA LYS A 22 18.60 -6.96 -4.44
C LYS A 22 18.10 -8.36 -4.10
N ASP A 23 17.47 -9.01 -5.06
CA ASP A 23 16.86 -10.33 -4.88
C ASP A 23 17.87 -11.50 -5.03
N SER A 24 19.15 -11.21 -5.31
CA SER A 24 20.20 -12.23 -5.40
C SER A 24 20.82 -12.61 -4.06
N TYR A 25 20.31 -12.11 -2.96
CA TYR A 25 20.83 -12.35 -1.60
C TYR A 25 22.31 -12.01 -1.39
N LEU A 26 22.88 -11.09 -2.20
CA LEU A 26 24.26 -10.64 -2.06
C LEU A 26 24.32 -9.40 -1.17
N PRO A 27 24.90 -9.50 0.05
CA PRO A 27 24.86 -8.41 1.03
C PRO A 27 25.60 -7.13 0.64
N ASN A 28 26.33 -7.13 -0.46
CA ASN A 28 27.28 -6.06 -0.78
C ASN A 28 26.87 -5.10 -1.90
N ARG A 29 25.61 -5.13 -2.39
CA ARG A 29 25.23 -4.29 -3.54
C ARG A 29 24.12 -3.25 -3.27
N TYR A 30 23.75 -3.05 -2.03
CA TYR A 30 22.78 -2.02 -1.67
C TYR A 30 23.28 -0.58 -1.93
N ASP A 31 24.60 -0.35 -1.91
CA ASP A 31 25.20 0.96 -2.16
C ASP A 31 25.02 1.42 -3.63
N GLU A 32 24.87 0.48 -4.54
CA GLU A 32 24.66 0.77 -5.96
C GLU A 32 23.19 1.10 -6.26
N TRP A 33 22.28 0.82 -5.36
CA TRP A 33 20.87 0.87 -5.61
C TRP A 33 20.26 2.28 -5.57
N TYR A 34 20.81 3.16 -4.73
CA TYR A 34 20.39 4.56 -4.62
C TYR A 34 21.42 5.54 -5.19
N GLY A 35 22.58 5.10 -5.58
CA GLY A 35 23.66 5.91 -6.16
C GLY A 35 23.60 6.10 -7.68
N GLY A 36 22.43 5.89 -8.31
CA GLY A 36 22.27 6.03 -9.77
C GLY A 36 22.75 4.82 -10.57
N ALA A 37 22.93 3.70 -9.91
CA ALA A 37 23.35 2.49 -10.54
C ALA A 37 22.20 1.61 -10.99
N ARG A 38 22.43 0.97 -11.97
CA ARG A 38 21.84 -0.12 -12.72
C ARG A 38 20.98 -1.04 -11.86
N TRP A 39 19.70 -0.85 -11.90
CA TRP A 39 18.70 -1.72 -11.29
C TRP A 39 18.72 -3.13 -11.84
N MET A 40 19.28 -3.29 -13.04
CA MET A 40 19.50 -4.61 -13.62
C MET A 40 20.67 -4.59 -14.58
N ALA A 41 21.68 -5.43 -14.34
CA ALA A 41 22.19 -6.15 -15.47
C ALA A 41 21.00 -7.00 -15.99
N PRO A 42 20.67 -7.00 -17.28
CA PRO A 42 19.69 -7.94 -17.79
C PRO A 42 20.13 -9.32 -17.30
N GLY A 43 19.36 -9.87 -16.37
CA GLY A 43 19.56 -11.25 -15.98
C GLY A 43 19.48 -12.09 -17.23
N PRO A 44 20.11 -13.25 -17.28
CA PRO A 44 20.04 -14.09 -18.43
C PRO A 44 18.57 -14.40 -18.71
N GLN A 45 17.96 -13.53 -19.54
CA GLN A 45 16.68 -13.72 -20.18
C GLN A 45 15.46 -13.97 -19.29
N GLY A 46 14.53 -13.06 -19.27
CA GLY A 46 13.25 -12.92 -18.60
C GLY A 46 12.53 -14.13 -17.97
N ARG A 47 12.81 -15.33 -18.39
CA ARG A 47 12.25 -16.55 -17.83
C ARG A 47 12.83 -16.87 -16.43
N ASP A 48 14.13 -16.75 -16.25
CA ASP A 48 14.80 -17.03 -14.99
C ASP A 48 14.41 -16.01 -13.92
N ASN A 49 14.31 -14.75 -14.31
CA ASN A 49 13.84 -13.69 -13.41
C ASN A 49 12.40 -13.95 -12.96
N ARG A 50 11.51 -14.35 -13.88
CA ARG A 50 10.12 -14.67 -13.54
C ARG A 50 10.04 -15.84 -12.57
N GLU A 51 10.78 -16.91 -12.80
CA GLU A 51 10.75 -18.09 -11.94
C GLU A 51 11.26 -17.78 -10.54
N ARG A 52 12.36 -17.04 -10.42
CA ARG A 52 12.92 -16.61 -9.12
C ARG A 52 11.96 -15.67 -8.38
N TRP A 53 11.40 -14.69 -9.11
CA TRP A 53 10.45 -13.75 -8.53
C TRP A 53 9.20 -14.47 -8.04
N ASP A 54 8.57 -15.29 -8.87
CA ASP A 54 7.36 -16.05 -8.51
C ASP A 54 7.62 -17.00 -7.33
N ALA A 55 8.73 -17.73 -7.32
CA ALA A 55 9.09 -18.59 -6.20
C ALA A 55 9.30 -17.82 -4.90
N GLY A 56 9.98 -16.67 -4.97
CA GLY A 56 10.20 -15.80 -3.81
C GLY A 56 8.91 -15.22 -3.26
N ILE A 57 8.03 -14.72 -4.13
CA ILE A 57 6.72 -14.19 -3.72
C ILE A 57 5.84 -15.28 -3.10
N ARG A 58 5.75 -16.46 -3.71
CA ARG A 58 4.98 -17.58 -3.16
C ARG A 58 5.49 -18.01 -1.80
N ARG A 59 6.81 -18.06 -1.61
CA ARG A 59 7.40 -18.35 -0.30
C ARG A 59 6.96 -17.32 0.73
N ALA A 60 7.11 -16.03 0.42
CA ALA A 60 6.72 -14.95 1.32
C ALA A 60 5.22 -14.95 1.64
N LEU A 61 4.36 -15.16 0.63
CA LEU A 61 2.91 -15.30 0.83
C LEU A 61 2.56 -16.48 1.72
N ASN A 62 3.23 -17.62 1.55
CA ASN A 62 3.05 -18.79 2.42
C ASN A 62 3.50 -18.50 3.85
N THR A 63 4.60 -17.77 4.04
CA THR A 63 5.12 -17.38 5.35
C THR A 63 4.13 -16.49 6.11
N ILE A 64 3.50 -15.52 5.44
CA ILE A 64 2.53 -14.62 6.11
C ILE A 64 1.15 -15.26 6.30
N THR A 65 0.82 -16.30 5.55
CA THR A 65 -0.50 -16.97 5.62
C THR A 65 -0.80 -17.48 7.03
N GLY A 66 -1.96 -17.06 7.57
CA GLY A 66 -2.39 -17.40 8.93
C GLY A 66 -1.63 -16.66 10.05
N GLN A 67 -0.68 -15.79 9.69
CA GLN A 67 0.08 -14.94 10.62
C GLN A 67 -0.32 -13.47 10.44
N TRP A 68 -0.38 -13.02 9.21
CA TRP A 68 -0.77 -11.65 8.84
C TRP A 68 -2.06 -11.65 8.00
N ASP A 69 -2.74 -10.52 7.97
CA ASP A 69 -4.06 -10.35 7.36
C ASP A 69 -4.04 -10.19 5.84
N SER A 70 -2.97 -9.61 5.28
CA SER A 70 -3.00 -9.16 3.89
C SER A 70 -1.68 -9.12 3.17
N ALA A 71 -1.79 -9.07 1.83
CA ALA A 71 -0.72 -8.76 0.90
C ALA A 71 -1.09 -7.54 0.04
N TRP A 72 -0.10 -6.75 -0.38
CA TRP A 72 -0.28 -5.46 -1.02
C TRP A 72 0.61 -5.28 -2.24
N MET A 73 0.11 -4.56 -3.25
CA MET A 73 0.90 -4.16 -4.42
C MET A 73 1.05 -2.65 -4.49
N THR A 74 2.26 -2.18 -4.79
CA THR A 74 2.51 -0.79 -5.20
C THR A 74 2.11 -0.58 -6.65
N ASP A 75 1.80 0.67 -7.04
CA ASP A 75 1.38 0.99 -8.40
C ASP A 75 2.45 1.80 -9.12
N HIS A 76 3.28 1.09 -9.85
CA HIS A 76 4.30 1.65 -10.72
C HIS A 76 4.30 0.92 -12.06
N PHE A 77 4.68 1.61 -13.13
CA PHE A 77 4.84 1.05 -14.47
C PHE A 77 6.30 0.84 -14.82
N GLN A 78 7.17 1.63 -14.19
CA GLN A 78 8.60 1.54 -14.33
C GLN A 78 9.29 2.00 -13.05
N TRP A 79 10.46 1.44 -12.80
CA TRP A 79 11.34 1.87 -11.73
C TRP A 79 12.77 1.73 -12.21
N ASP A 80 13.28 2.79 -12.84
CA ASP A 80 14.54 2.77 -13.58
C ASP A 80 14.58 1.62 -14.61
N GLU A 81 15.56 0.71 -14.52
CA GLU A 81 15.68 -0.45 -15.40
C GLU A 81 15.21 -1.77 -14.74
N ALA A 82 14.53 -1.71 -13.58
CA ALA A 82 14.02 -2.89 -12.90
C ALA A 82 12.72 -3.39 -13.52
N ASP A 83 12.48 -4.69 -13.41
CA ASP A 83 11.17 -5.26 -13.71
C ASP A 83 10.11 -4.56 -12.84
N CYS A 84 9.03 -4.14 -13.47
CA CYS A 84 7.92 -3.49 -12.77
C CYS A 84 6.61 -4.04 -13.32
N LEU A 85 5.92 -4.83 -12.51
CA LEU A 85 4.67 -5.48 -12.88
C LEU A 85 3.47 -4.58 -12.56
N GLU A 86 2.51 -4.54 -13.47
CA GLU A 86 1.28 -3.77 -13.28
C GLU A 86 0.50 -4.26 -12.05
N ALA A 87 0.11 -3.32 -11.20
CA ALA A 87 -0.38 -3.59 -9.86
C ALA A 87 -1.63 -4.49 -9.81
N LEU A 88 -2.67 -4.16 -10.57
CA LEU A 88 -3.95 -4.87 -10.50
C LEU A 88 -3.91 -6.24 -11.16
N THR A 89 -3.12 -6.38 -12.23
CA THR A 89 -2.89 -7.66 -12.91
C THR A 89 -2.15 -8.63 -11.98
N THR A 90 -1.09 -8.15 -11.34
CA THR A 90 -0.30 -8.93 -10.39
C THR A 90 -1.11 -9.30 -9.16
N LEU A 91 -1.84 -8.33 -8.60
CA LEU A 91 -2.73 -8.55 -7.46
C LEU A 91 -3.77 -9.63 -7.77
N ALA A 92 -4.46 -9.53 -8.90
CA ALA A 92 -5.50 -10.49 -9.28
C ALA A 92 -4.94 -11.91 -9.45
N PHE A 93 -3.72 -12.04 -10.00
CA PHE A 93 -3.05 -13.32 -10.17
C PHE A 93 -2.76 -13.98 -8.81
N TYR A 94 -2.12 -13.26 -7.88
CA TYR A 94 -1.78 -13.84 -6.58
C TYR A 94 -2.97 -13.96 -5.64
N ALA A 95 -3.97 -13.10 -5.74
CA ALA A 95 -5.20 -13.21 -4.97
C ALA A 95 -5.97 -14.52 -5.28
N ALA A 96 -5.96 -14.96 -6.53
CA ALA A 96 -6.55 -16.24 -6.91
C ALA A 96 -5.80 -17.45 -6.29
N LEU A 97 -4.51 -17.30 -6.00
CA LEU A 97 -3.68 -18.36 -5.40
C LEU A 97 -3.71 -18.36 -3.86
N THR A 98 -4.15 -17.26 -3.26
CA THR A 98 -4.16 -17.07 -1.79
C THR A 98 -5.52 -16.53 -1.31
N PRO A 99 -6.62 -17.28 -1.47
CA PRO A 99 -7.98 -16.79 -1.25
C PRO A 99 -8.31 -16.43 0.21
N HIS A 100 -7.45 -16.81 1.14
CA HIS A 100 -7.57 -16.52 2.58
C HIS A 100 -6.88 -15.21 3.00
N LEU A 101 -6.07 -14.60 2.13
CA LEU A 101 -5.49 -13.29 2.36
C LEU A 101 -6.40 -12.18 1.80
N ARG A 102 -6.44 -11.06 2.48
CA ARG A 102 -6.90 -9.81 1.85
C ARG A 102 -5.84 -9.30 0.90
N TRP A 103 -6.28 -8.63 -0.14
CA TRP A 103 -5.38 -8.01 -1.10
C TRP A 103 -5.66 -6.52 -1.21
N GLY A 104 -4.58 -5.74 -1.25
CA GLY A 104 -4.71 -4.29 -1.33
C GLY A 104 -3.72 -3.65 -2.29
N THR A 105 -3.98 -2.38 -2.58
CA THR A 105 -3.08 -1.53 -3.37
C THR A 105 -2.49 -0.42 -2.50
N MET A 106 -1.17 -0.15 -2.62
CA MET A 106 -0.40 0.76 -1.75
C MET A 106 0.39 1.79 -2.58
N VAL A 107 -0.20 2.77 -3.12
CA VAL A 107 -1.60 2.98 -3.47
C VAL A 107 -1.66 3.26 -4.97
N LEU A 108 -2.81 3.00 -5.62
CA LEU A 108 -2.97 3.30 -7.05
C LEU A 108 -2.86 4.80 -7.31
N GLY A 109 -2.07 5.17 -8.31
CA GLY A 109 -2.02 6.54 -8.84
C GLY A 109 -3.29 6.87 -9.60
N GLN A 110 -4.08 7.83 -9.12
CA GLN A 110 -5.36 8.16 -9.76
C GLN A 110 -5.20 8.64 -11.21
N GLY A 111 -4.10 9.33 -11.52
CA GLY A 111 -3.85 9.84 -12.88
C GLY A 111 -3.68 8.77 -13.96
N TYR A 112 -3.42 7.52 -13.59
CA TYR A 112 -3.17 6.44 -14.54
C TYR A 112 -4.42 5.78 -15.10
N ARG A 113 -5.59 5.97 -14.50
CA ARG A 113 -6.77 5.20 -14.86
C ARG A 113 -8.05 6.05 -14.83
N ASN A 114 -8.93 5.82 -15.80
CA ASN A 114 -10.27 6.39 -15.74
C ASN A 114 -11.01 5.89 -14.48
N PRO A 115 -11.63 6.78 -13.66
CA PRO A 115 -12.26 6.38 -12.41
C PRO A 115 -13.42 5.40 -12.56
N ALA A 116 -14.18 5.44 -13.65
CA ALA A 116 -15.25 4.48 -13.88
C ALA A 116 -14.70 3.08 -14.21
N LEU A 117 -13.62 3.01 -15.02
CA LEU A 117 -12.92 1.75 -15.27
C LEU A 117 -12.32 1.20 -13.97
N MET A 118 -11.74 2.07 -13.13
CA MET A 118 -11.22 1.68 -11.83
C MET A 118 -12.30 1.12 -10.91
N ALA A 119 -13.46 1.78 -10.83
CA ALA A 119 -14.60 1.29 -10.07
C ALA A 119 -15.04 -0.10 -10.54
N LYS A 120 -15.10 -0.31 -11.87
CA LYS A 120 -15.46 -1.59 -12.47
C LYS A 120 -14.45 -2.69 -12.18
N THR A 121 -13.16 -2.38 -12.35
CA THR A 121 -12.07 -3.33 -12.06
C THR A 121 -12.08 -3.74 -10.58
N ALA A 122 -12.19 -2.77 -9.68
CA ALA A 122 -12.25 -3.03 -8.24
C ALA A 122 -13.46 -3.89 -7.86
N SER A 123 -14.65 -3.63 -8.42
CA SER A 123 -15.83 -4.49 -8.21
C SER A 123 -15.62 -5.91 -8.72
N THR A 124 -14.94 -6.07 -9.84
CA THR A 124 -14.62 -7.39 -10.40
C THR A 124 -13.69 -8.17 -9.47
N ILE A 125 -12.60 -7.54 -9.01
CA ILE A 125 -11.66 -8.19 -8.07
C ILE A 125 -12.36 -8.48 -6.75
N GLN A 126 -13.15 -7.54 -6.21
CA GLN A 126 -13.94 -7.73 -4.98
C GLN A 126 -14.88 -8.93 -5.07
N TYR A 127 -15.55 -9.08 -6.21
CA TYR A 127 -16.44 -10.22 -6.47
C TYR A 127 -15.66 -11.54 -6.54
N LEU A 128 -14.57 -11.58 -7.30
CA LEU A 128 -13.75 -12.78 -7.48
C LEU A 128 -13.01 -13.20 -6.22
N THR A 129 -12.64 -12.24 -5.36
CA THR A 129 -11.96 -12.49 -4.07
C THR A 129 -12.92 -12.66 -2.90
N ASN A 130 -14.23 -12.78 -3.18
CA ASN A 130 -15.27 -12.92 -2.15
C ASN A 130 -15.23 -11.82 -1.06
N GLY A 131 -14.96 -10.59 -1.47
CA GLY A 131 -14.97 -9.44 -0.55
C GLY A 131 -13.63 -9.12 0.11
N ASN A 132 -12.52 -9.62 -0.40
CA ASN A 132 -11.19 -9.47 0.20
C ASN A 132 -10.33 -8.37 -0.47
N LEU A 133 -10.93 -7.38 -1.16
CA LEU A 133 -10.20 -6.28 -1.75
C LEU A 133 -10.19 -5.03 -0.86
N ILE A 134 -9.01 -4.43 -0.69
CA ILE A 134 -8.81 -3.08 -0.16
C ILE A 134 -8.25 -2.21 -1.27
N LEU A 135 -9.06 -1.31 -1.81
CA LEU A 135 -8.62 -0.41 -2.87
C LEU A 135 -7.96 0.83 -2.26
N GLY A 136 -6.65 0.84 -2.23
CA GLY A 136 -5.86 2.01 -1.87
C GLY A 136 -5.64 2.91 -3.09
N VAL A 137 -5.95 4.19 -2.96
CA VAL A 137 -5.77 5.19 -4.01
C VAL A 137 -5.05 6.43 -3.48
N GLY A 138 -4.34 7.13 -4.36
CA GLY A 138 -3.64 8.36 -4.06
C GLY A 138 -3.55 9.28 -5.28
N ALA A 139 -3.04 10.50 -5.08
CA ALA A 139 -2.96 11.50 -6.14
C ALA A 139 -1.84 11.26 -7.17
N GLY A 140 -1.01 10.23 -6.96
CA GLY A 140 0.21 10.03 -7.78
C GLY A 140 1.33 11.01 -7.42
N TRP A 141 2.58 10.60 -7.68
CA TRP A 141 3.74 11.43 -7.33
C TRP A 141 4.94 11.29 -8.29
N LYS A 142 5.07 10.17 -9.00
CA LYS A 142 6.24 9.85 -9.83
C LYS A 142 6.07 10.45 -11.23
N GLU A 143 6.61 11.66 -11.41
CA GLU A 143 6.46 12.48 -12.64
C GLU A 143 7.08 11.82 -13.87
N ASP A 144 8.29 11.27 -13.73
CA ASP A 144 9.01 10.61 -14.83
C ASP A 144 8.21 9.44 -15.43
N GLU A 145 7.53 8.68 -14.60
CA GLU A 145 6.67 7.56 -15.00
C GLU A 145 5.41 8.03 -15.74
N HIS A 146 4.75 9.09 -15.23
CA HIS A 146 3.61 9.69 -15.93
C HIS A 146 4.00 10.13 -17.34
N LEU A 147 5.07 10.90 -17.46
CA LEU A 147 5.52 11.42 -18.74
C LEU A 147 5.99 10.32 -19.70
N ALA A 148 6.71 9.33 -19.20
CA ALA A 148 7.21 8.21 -20.02
C ALA A 148 6.06 7.37 -20.62
N TYR A 149 4.95 7.23 -19.91
CA TYR A 149 3.78 6.49 -20.37
C TYR A 149 2.72 7.37 -21.05
N GLY A 150 3.03 8.66 -21.30
CA GLY A 150 2.16 9.57 -22.02
C GLY A 150 0.97 10.09 -21.20
N TYR A 151 1.06 10.04 -19.88
CA TYR A 151 0.08 10.64 -18.98
C TYR A 151 0.44 12.07 -18.64
N ASP A 152 -0.56 12.93 -18.50
CA ASP A 152 -0.37 14.27 -17.97
C ASP A 152 0.10 14.22 -16.51
N TYR A 153 0.96 15.18 -16.14
CA TYR A 153 1.37 15.38 -14.75
C TYR A 153 1.03 16.80 -14.29
N PRO A 154 -0.23 17.07 -13.99
CA PRO A 154 -0.67 18.39 -13.54
C PRO A 154 -0.17 18.70 -12.13
N SER A 155 -0.40 19.94 -11.68
CA SER A 155 0.00 20.37 -10.35
C SER A 155 -0.54 19.42 -9.24
N ALA A 156 0.19 19.32 -8.15
CA ALA A 156 -0.25 18.50 -7.01
C ALA A 156 -1.65 18.87 -6.51
N GLY A 157 -1.99 20.19 -6.57
CA GLY A 157 -3.33 20.66 -6.20
C GLY A 157 -4.43 20.14 -7.13
N GLN A 158 -4.15 20.03 -8.42
CA GLN A 158 -5.09 19.48 -9.40
C GLN A 158 -5.20 17.96 -9.23
N ARG A 159 -4.09 17.23 -9.14
CA ARG A 159 -4.13 15.76 -8.92
C ARG A 159 -4.91 15.38 -7.68
N ILE A 160 -4.82 16.16 -6.61
CA ILE A 160 -5.61 15.94 -5.39
C ILE A 160 -7.11 16.21 -5.63
N ALA A 161 -7.46 17.22 -6.41
CA ALA A 161 -8.86 17.48 -6.77
C ALA A 161 -9.43 16.41 -7.70
N GLU A 162 -8.64 15.92 -8.65
CA GLU A 162 -8.98 14.78 -9.51
C GLU A 162 -9.20 13.50 -8.68
N LEU A 163 -8.36 13.26 -7.66
CA LEU A 163 -8.55 12.14 -6.74
C LEU A 163 -9.89 12.22 -6.01
N GLU A 164 -10.32 13.40 -5.57
CA GLU A 164 -11.60 13.56 -4.88
C GLU A 164 -12.79 13.24 -5.79
N GLU A 165 -12.78 13.75 -7.03
CA GLU A 165 -13.84 13.42 -8.01
C GLU A 165 -13.85 11.93 -8.37
N ALA A 166 -12.68 11.33 -8.57
CA ALA A 166 -12.54 9.92 -8.86
C ALA A 166 -13.10 9.04 -7.75
N VAL A 167 -12.80 9.37 -6.50
CA VAL A 167 -13.33 8.67 -5.32
C VAL A 167 -14.87 8.76 -5.25
N GLN A 168 -15.44 9.93 -5.54
CA GLN A 168 -16.89 10.09 -5.58
C GLN A 168 -17.55 9.25 -6.68
N ILE A 169 -16.94 9.17 -7.86
CA ILE A 169 -17.41 8.30 -8.95
C ILE A 169 -17.37 6.84 -8.52
N MET A 170 -16.26 6.36 -7.98
CA MET A 170 -16.11 4.98 -7.53
C MET A 170 -17.16 4.61 -6.48
N LYS A 171 -17.33 5.42 -5.46
CA LYS A 171 -18.34 5.18 -4.40
C LYS A 171 -19.75 5.11 -4.96
N ARG A 172 -20.13 6.02 -5.87
CA ARG A 172 -21.45 5.99 -6.53
C ARG A 172 -21.65 4.69 -7.34
N MET A 173 -20.66 4.32 -8.15
CA MET A 173 -20.74 3.12 -8.96
C MET A 173 -20.80 1.83 -8.13
N TRP A 174 -20.26 1.82 -6.93
CA TRP A 174 -20.35 0.64 -6.04
C TRP A 174 -21.67 0.54 -5.27
N THR A 175 -22.38 1.65 -5.09
CA THR A 175 -23.54 1.71 -4.17
C THR A 175 -24.87 2.02 -4.86
N GLN A 176 -24.82 2.53 -6.10
CA GLN A 176 -26.01 2.91 -6.85
C GLN A 176 -26.25 1.95 -8.02
N PRO A 177 -27.49 1.57 -8.32
CA PRO A 177 -27.81 0.71 -9.48
C PRO A 177 -27.39 1.34 -10.81
N LYS A 178 -27.47 2.67 -10.90
CA LYS A 178 -27.13 3.49 -12.04
C LYS A 178 -26.56 4.82 -11.54
N SER A 179 -25.41 5.21 -12.05
CA SER A 179 -24.65 6.33 -11.52
C SER A 179 -24.38 7.39 -12.56
N SER A 180 -24.58 8.64 -12.18
CA SER A 180 -24.15 9.81 -12.94
C SER A 180 -23.36 10.75 -12.03
N PHE A 181 -22.34 11.39 -12.58
CA PHE A 181 -21.52 12.38 -11.92
C PHE A 181 -21.04 13.39 -12.96
N GLU A 182 -21.09 14.66 -12.64
CA GLU A 182 -20.56 15.74 -13.45
C GLU A 182 -19.61 16.56 -12.57
N GLY A 183 -18.32 16.47 -12.83
CA GLY A 183 -17.27 17.18 -12.14
C GLY A 183 -16.52 18.10 -13.07
N LYS A 184 -15.47 18.71 -12.54
CA LYS A 184 -14.57 19.56 -13.32
C LYS A 184 -13.61 18.75 -14.18
N TYR A 185 -13.19 17.58 -13.71
CA TYR A 185 -12.16 16.75 -14.32
C TYR A 185 -12.73 15.44 -14.87
N TYR A 186 -13.75 14.90 -14.22
CA TYR A 186 -14.36 13.64 -14.63
C TYR A 186 -15.87 13.72 -14.74
N GLY A 187 -16.42 12.91 -15.62
CA GLY A 187 -17.87 12.79 -15.78
C GLY A 187 -18.25 11.36 -16.15
N ILE A 188 -19.37 10.89 -15.62
CA ILE A 188 -20.05 9.66 -16.02
C ILE A 188 -21.53 9.93 -16.19
N LYS A 189 -22.17 9.22 -17.11
CA LYS A 189 -23.61 9.31 -17.34
C LYS A 189 -24.22 7.92 -17.40
N ASP A 190 -25.19 7.69 -16.54
CA ASP A 190 -25.99 6.45 -16.52
C ASP A 190 -25.14 5.17 -16.46
N ALA A 191 -23.97 5.21 -15.82
CA ALA A 191 -23.05 4.09 -15.71
C ALA A 191 -23.65 2.99 -14.83
N ILE A 192 -23.58 1.75 -15.31
CA ILE A 192 -24.02 0.54 -14.60
C ILE A 192 -22.80 -0.28 -14.22
N ASN A 193 -22.66 -0.62 -12.94
CA ASN A 193 -21.56 -1.41 -12.41
C ASN A 193 -22.08 -2.72 -11.79
N LEU A 194 -22.14 -3.77 -12.60
CA LEU A 194 -22.56 -5.12 -12.18
C LEU A 194 -21.43 -6.13 -12.45
N PRO A 195 -21.22 -7.17 -11.59
CA PRO A 195 -21.96 -7.40 -10.36
C PRO A 195 -21.61 -6.39 -9.26
N GLN A 196 -22.60 -5.97 -8.48
CA GLN A 196 -22.35 -5.29 -7.19
C GLN A 196 -22.24 -6.35 -6.10
N THR A 197 -21.28 -6.19 -5.23
CA THR A 197 -21.11 -7.06 -4.07
C THR A 197 -21.90 -6.51 -2.87
N PRO A 198 -22.36 -7.37 -1.94
CA PRO A 198 -23.09 -6.92 -0.75
C PRO A 198 -22.29 -5.91 0.11
N ARG A 199 -20.97 -5.99 0.04
CA ARG A 199 -20.04 -5.03 0.63
C ARG A 199 -19.15 -4.47 -0.48
N PRO A 200 -19.16 -3.15 -0.71
CA PRO A 200 -18.22 -2.54 -1.66
C PRO A 200 -16.77 -2.79 -1.26
N PRO A 201 -15.81 -2.62 -2.17
CA PRO A 201 -14.38 -2.59 -1.81
C PRO A 201 -14.14 -1.59 -0.69
N ILE A 202 -13.29 -1.94 0.27
CA ILE A 202 -12.81 -0.98 1.26
C ILE A 202 -11.99 0.08 0.53
N LEU A 203 -12.36 1.34 0.70
CA LEU A 203 -11.64 2.47 0.10
C LEU A 203 -10.60 3.01 1.07
N MET A 204 -9.32 2.83 0.74
CA MET A 204 -8.22 3.45 1.45
C MET A 204 -7.67 4.63 0.66
N ILE A 205 -7.44 5.78 1.30
CA ILE A 205 -6.77 6.91 0.70
C ILE A 205 -5.39 7.07 1.34
N GLY A 206 -4.35 7.03 0.50
CA GLY A 206 -2.97 7.25 0.89
C GLY A 206 -2.55 8.70 0.73
N GLY A 207 -1.80 9.18 1.70
CA GLY A 207 -1.19 10.52 1.67
C GLY A 207 -1.35 11.29 2.96
N GLY A 208 -0.43 12.25 3.14
CA GLY A 208 -0.33 13.00 4.39
C GLY A 208 -0.43 14.52 4.23
N GLY A 209 -0.94 15.01 3.09
CA GLY A 209 -1.11 16.44 2.81
C GLY A 209 -2.17 17.07 3.72
N GLU A 210 -1.73 17.84 4.71
CA GLU A 210 -2.56 18.33 5.82
C GLU A 210 -3.70 19.24 5.36
N LYS A 211 -3.46 20.08 4.35
CA LYS A 211 -4.44 21.11 3.93
C LYS A 211 -5.48 20.62 2.91
N LYS A 212 -5.19 19.53 2.18
CA LYS A 212 -6.07 19.05 1.11
C LYS A 212 -6.35 17.55 1.20
N THR A 213 -5.32 16.73 1.35
CA THR A 213 -5.50 15.27 1.33
C THR A 213 -6.24 14.76 2.57
N LEU A 214 -5.85 15.19 3.77
CA LEU A 214 -6.52 14.74 5.01
C LEU A 214 -8.01 15.15 5.08
N PRO A 215 -8.44 16.35 4.64
CA PRO A 215 -9.86 16.66 4.48
C PRO A 215 -10.61 15.72 3.52
N ILE A 216 -9.98 15.30 2.40
CA ILE A 216 -10.59 14.33 1.46
C ILE A 216 -10.72 12.95 2.12
N VAL A 217 -9.70 12.53 2.86
CA VAL A 217 -9.75 11.29 3.67
C VAL A 217 -10.93 11.33 4.63
N ALA A 218 -11.06 12.40 5.42
CA ALA A 218 -12.15 12.55 6.38
C ALA A 218 -13.54 12.46 5.73
N ARG A 219 -13.72 13.00 4.52
CA ARG A 219 -15.01 12.94 3.81
C ARG A 219 -15.31 11.60 3.17
N ASN A 220 -14.29 10.87 2.71
CA ASN A 220 -14.51 9.81 1.72
C ASN A 220 -13.99 8.43 2.09
N ALA A 221 -12.89 8.33 2.86
CA ALA A 221 -12.17 7.08 3.04
C ALA A 221 -12.77 6.20 4.15
N ASP A 222 -12.72 4.89 3.96
CA ASP A 222 -12.92 3.92 5.04
C ASP A 222 -11.62 3.74 5.84
N TRP A 223 -10.47 3.79 5.14
CA TRP A 223 -9.14 3.68 5.72
C TRP A 223 -8.27 4.85 5.29
N TRP A 224 -7.41 5.31 6.18
CA TRP A 224 -6.33 6.25 5.87
C TRP A 224 -4.98 5.55 5.95
N ASN A 225 -4.14 5.76 4.93
CA ASN A 225 -2.75 5.34 4.99
C ASN A 225 -1.81 6.53 5.19
N GLY A 226 -1.09 6.50 6.29
CA GLY A 226 0.01 7.39 6.63
C GLY A 226 1.33 6.66 6.74
N GLY A 227 2.37 7.40 7.04
CA GLY A 227 3.73 6.91 7.27
C GLY A 227 4.51 7.88 8.14
N GLY A 228 5.80 7.59 8.31
CA GLY A 228 6.71 8.36 9.15
C GLY A 228 6.78 7.84 10.59
N ASP A 229 7.46 8.60 11.45
CA ASP A 229 7.58 8.30 12.87
C ASP A 229 6.27 8.55 13.64
N ALA A 230 6.24 8.12 14.90
CA ALA A 230 5.05 8.21 15.74
C ALA A 230 4.59 9.65 15.98
N GLU A 231 5.50 10.62 16.10
CA GLU A 231 5.18 12.03 16.31
C GLU A 231 4.50 12.62 15.07
N THR A 232 5.10 12.42 13.90
CA THR A 232 4.53 12.85 12.62
C THR A 232 3.19 12.20 12.37
N TYR A 233 3.06 10.90 12.66
CA TYR A 233 1.83 10.15 12.52
C TYR A 233 0.74 10.69 13.43
N GLN A 234 1.04 10.89 14.73
CA GLN A 234 0.09 11.43 15.72
C GLN A 234 -0.43 12.81 15.32
N ARG A 235 0.46 13.72 14.86
CA ARG A 235 0.04 15.04 14.36
C ARG A 235 -1.00 14.95 13.25
N LYS A 236 -0.82 14.05 12.30
CA LYS A 236 -1.78 13.83 11.21
C LYS A 236 -3.09 13.21 11.68
N VAL A 237 -3.04 12.32 12.66
CA VAL A 237 -4.22 11.74 13.30
C VAL A 237 -5.05 12.82 13.99
N GLU A 238 -4.42 13.77 14.70
CA GLU A 238 -5.14 14.88 15.32
C GLU A 238 -5.80 15.82 14.28
N ILE A 239 -5.18 15.99 13.12
CA ILE A 239 -5.80 16.72 12.00
C ILE A 239 -7.02 15.96 11.49
N LEU A 240 -6.91 14.64 11.26
CA LEU A 240 -8.04 13.81 10.81
C LEU A 240 -9.21 13.82 11.79
N LYS A 241 -8.94 13.81 13.10
CA LYS A 241 -9.99 13.93 14.12
C LYS A 241 -10.76 15.24 13.98
N ARG A 242 -10.05 16.37 13.87
CA ARG A 242 -10.67 17.68 13.66
C ARG A 242 -11.47 17.78 12.35
N GLU A 243 -10.93 17.22 11.27
CA GLU A 243 -11.63 17.19 9.97
C GLU A 243 -12.89 16.33 10.01
N CYS A 244 -12.86 15.19 10.71
CA CYS A 244 -14.06 14.37 10.93
C CYS A 244 -15.10 15.09 11.80
N GLU A 245 -14.67 15.72 12.88
CA GLU A 245 -15.53 16.50 13.76
C GLU A 245 -16.21 17.65 13.01
N ALA A 246 -15.46 18.38 12.18
CA ALA A 246 -15.97 19.51 11.40
C ALA A 246 -17.10 19.13 10.42
N ILE A 247 -17.17 17.86 10.01
CA ILE A 247 -18.22 17.34 9.11
C ILE A 247 -19.23 16.43 9.83
N GLY A 248 -19.13 16.29 11.13
CA GLY A 248 -20.03 15.43 11.93
C GLY A 248 -19.81 13.93 11.72
N ARG A 249 -18.63 13.53 11.24
CA ARG A 249 -18.27 12.11 11.06
C ARG A 249 -17.69 11.54 12.35
N ASP A 250 -18.20 10.38 12.77
CA ASP A 250 -17.55 9.61 13.83
C ASP A 250 -16.15 9.14 13.37
N PHE A 251 -15.12 9.66 14.04
CA PHE A 251 -13.72 9.33 13.73
C PHE A 251 -13.42 7.85 13.89
N SER A 252 -14.12 7.12 14.77
CA SER A 252 -13.92 5.68 14.96
C SER A 252 -14.25 4.84 13.73
N THR A 253 -14.99 5.40 12.76
CA THR A 253 -15.30 4.76 11.47
C THR A 253 -14.13 4.80 10.47
N LEU A 254 -13.08 5.58 10.77
CA LEU A 254 -11.88 5.68 9.95
C LEU A 254 -10.78 4.78 10.51
N ARG A 255 -10.40 3.75 9.77
CA ARG A 255 -9.28 2.91 10.15
C ARG A 255 -7.96 3.59 9.82
N LEU A 256 -7.06 3.61 10.79
CA LEU A 256 -5.75 4.24 10.67
C LEU A 256 -4.69 3.19 10.38
N THR A 257 -3.97 3.37 9.26
CA THR A 257 -2.96 2.42 8.81
C THR A 257 -1.61 3.10 8.60
N TRP A 258 -0.55 2.35 8.78
CA TRP A 258 0.82 2.80 8.58
C TRP A 258 1.51 1.96 7.50
N PHE A 259 2.28 2.61 6.62
CA PHE A 259 3.12 1.97 5.62
C PHE A 259 4.57 2.41 5.77
N GLY A 260 5.49 1.46 5.70
CA GLY A 260 6.92 1.72 5.70
C GLY A 260 7.74 0.44 5.62
N GLY A 261 9.04 0.60 5.52
CA GLY A 261 9.95 -0.54 5.51
C GLY A 261 10.00 -1.23 6.88
N GLY A 262 10.22 -2.54 6.87
CA GLY A 262 10.38 -3.33 8.08
C GLY A 262 11.63 -4.22 8.04
N SER A 263 12.45 -4.21 9.09
CA SER A 263 13.58 -5.12 9.23
C SER A 263 13.92 -5.40 10.69
N VAL A 264 14.13 -6.67 11.02
CA VAL A 264 14.52 -7.12 12.37
C VAL A 264 15.80 -7.92 12.30
N GLY A 265 16.71 -7.70 13.24
CA GLY A 265 17.92 -8.49 13.38
C GLY A 265 18.32 -8.73 14.82
N SER A 266 19.36 -9.56 15.01
CA SER A 266 19.87 -9.90 16.34
C SER A 266 20.65 -8.78 16.99
N THR A 267 21.30 -7.93 16.18
CA THR A 267 22.02 -6.74 16.62
C THR A 267 21.69 -5.52 15.75
N THR A 268 21.90 -4.32 16.30
CA THR A 268 21.72 -3.06 15.57
C THR A 268 22.62 -3.00 14.33
N GLU A 269 23.89 -3.41 14.47
CA GLU A 269 24.87 -3.39 13.38
C GLU A 269 24.51 -4.35 12.24
N GLU A 270 23.89 -5.49 12.56
CA GLU A 270 23.37 -6.42 11.56
C GLU A 270 22.27 -5.75 10.75
N VAL A 271 21.31 -5.11 11.41
CA VAL A 271 20.18 -4.45 10.75
C VAL A 271 20.65 -3.22 9.98
N GLU A 272 21.54 -2.41 10.51
CA GLU A 272 22.10 -1.24 9.82
C GLU A 272 22.79 -1.60 8.49
N ARG A 273 23.41 -2.77 8.42
CA ARG A 273 24.01 -3.29 7.19
C ARG A 273 22.98 -3.70 6.15
N ARG A 274 21.79 -4.13 6.59
CA ARG A 274 20.67 -4.48 5.70
C ARG A 274 19.89 -3.25 5.27
N VAL A 275 19.62 -2.35 6.23
CA VAL A 275 18.82 -1.13 6.04
C VAL A 275 19.71 -0.02 5.50
N ARG A 276 20.13 -0.14 4.25
CA ARG A 276 20.88 0.90 3.54
C ARG A 276 19.98 1.86 2.75
N ASP A 277 18.73 1.46 2.58
CA ASP A 277 17.69 2.23 1.90
C ASP A 277 17.26 3.43 2.78
N ASP A 278 17.39 4.63 2.26
CA ASP A 278 17.03 5.85 2.98
C ASP A 278 15.55 5.90 3.38
N PHE A 279 14.66 5.30 2.59
CA PHE A 279 13.25 5.22 2.94
C PHE A 279 13.04 4.37 4.21
N ILE A 280 13.64 3.17 4.28
CA ILE A 280 13.56 2.34 5.48
C ILE A 280 14.25 3.02 6.65
N ARG A 281 15.44 3.59 6.42
CA ARG A 281 16.24 4.23 7.46
C ARG A 281 15.52 5.41 8.11
N ASN A 282 14.89 6.25 7.31
CA ASN A 282 14.29 7.51 7.77
C ASN A 282 12.82 7.37 8.20
N SER A 283 12.08 6.40 7.65
CA SER A 283 10.64 6.27 7.90
C SER A 283 10.18 4.86 8.28
N GLY A 284 11.10 3.88 8.30
CA GLY A 284 10.78 2.48 8.57
C GLY A 284 10.86 2.08 10.04
N ILE A 285 10.31 0.92 10.32
CA ILE A 285 10.40 0.22 11.60
C ILE A 285 11.50 -0.84 11.48
N TRP A 286 12.68 -0.55 12.01
CA TRP A 286 13.83 -1.45 11.94
C TRP A 286 14.67 -1.38 13.22
N GLY A 287 15.41 -2.47 13.47
CA GLY A 287 16.28 -2.58 14.63
C GLY A 287 16.30 -4.00 15.22
N THR A 288 16.74 -4.10 16.47
CA THR A 288 16.57 -5.32 17.26
C THR A 288 15.10 -5.54 17.59
N ARG A 289 14.77 -6.74 18.08
CA ARG A 289 13.39 -7.07 18.51
C ARG A 289 12.79 -5.99 19.41
N ASP A 290 13.52 -5.56 20.44
CA ASP A 290 13.03 -4.57 21.39
C ASP A 290 12.83 -3.18 20.75
N GLN A 291 13.75 -2.78 19.88
CA GLN A 291 13.64 -1.51 19.15
C GLN A 291 12.42 -1.50 18.20
N VAL A 292 12.20 -2.59 17.48
CA VAL A 292 11.03 -2.74 16.59
C VAL A 292 9.74 -2.77 17.41
N THR A 293 9.70 -3.51 18.51
CA THR A 293 8.57 -3.54 19.45
C THR A 293 8.22 -2.13 19.92
N ALA A 294 9.20 -1.39 20.43
CA ALA A 294 8.98 -0.02 20.93
C ALA A 294 8.44 0.94 19.85
N LYS A 295 8.92 0.84 18.61
CA LYS A 295 8.43 1.66 17.48
C LYS A 295 6.98 1.31 17.11
N ILE A 296 6.61 0.03 17.10
CA ILE A 296 5.23 -0.42 16.85
C ILE A 296 4.32 0.09 17.97
N GLU A 297 4.70 -0.07 19.24
CA GLU A 297 3.93 0.43 20.39
C GLU A 297 3.70 1.95 20.33
N ALA A 298 4.74 2.71 19.95
CA ALA A 298 4.62 4.16 19.79
C ALA A 298 3.59 4.54 18.72
N LEU A 299 3.56 3.84 17.58
CA LEU A 299 2.57 4.05 16.53
C LEU A 299 1.17 3.57 16.93
N ILE A 300 1.04 2.46 17.66
CA ILE A 300 -0.24 2.02 18.23
C ILE A 300 -0.78 3.08 19.19
N LYS A 301 0.07 3.63 20.06
CA LYS A 301 -0.31 4.73 20.95
C LYS A 301 -0.73 5.99 20.19
N ALA A 302 -0.15 6.24 19.03
CA ALA A 302 -0.56 7.32 18.11
C ALA A 302 -1.85 7.00 17.33
N GLY A 303 -2.46 5.83 17.52
CA GLY A 303 -3.73 5.41 16.94
C GLY A 303 -3.64 4.45 15.76
N CYS A 304 -2.47 4.03 15.34
CA CYS A 304 -2.32 3.05 14.25
C CYS A 304 -2.87 1.68 14.68
N THR A 305 -3.65 1.07 13.78
CA THR A 305 -4.25 -0.27 14.02
C THR A 305 -3.93 -1.27 12.92
N TYR A 306 -3.20 -0.84 11.89
CA TYR A 306 -2.85 -1.70 10.76
C TYR A 306 -1.49 -1.31 10.18
N PHE A 307 -0.59 -2.26 10.09
CA PHE A 307 0.79 -2.03 9.63
C PHE A 307 1.04 -2.76 8.32
N MET A 308 1.61 -2.07 7.34
CA MET A 308 2.02 -2.64 6.07
C MET A 308 3.52 -2.49 5.91
N PHE A 309 4.21 -3.63 5.91
CA PHE A 309 5.67 -3.67 5.85
C PHE A 309 6.17 -3.94 4.43
N ASP A 310 7.03 -3.07 3.93
CA ASP A 310 7.78 -3.22 2.69
C ASP A 310 9.16 -3.79 3.00
N SER A 311 9.52 -4.91 2.38
CA SER A 311 10.84 -5.52 2.47
C SER A 311 11.83 -4.99 1.42
N ARG A 312 11.38 -4.10 0.54
CA ARG A 312 12.17 -3.53 -0.58
C ARG A 312 12.74 -4.56 -1.55
N GLY A 313 12.14 -5.72 -1.64
CA GLY A 313 12.50 -6.82 -2.51
C GLY A 313 11.93 -8.12 -1.97
N ILE A 314 12.32 -9.21 -2.58
CA ILE A 314 11.98 -10.54 -2.08
C ILE A 314 12.70 -10.73 -0.73
N PRO A 315 11.96 -10.99 0.37
CA PRO A 315 12.59 -11.19 1.68
C PRO A 315 13.51 -12.39 1.68
N GLU A 316 14.63 -12.27 2.35
CA GLU A 316 15.49 -13.43 2.63
C GLU A 316 14.75 -14.45 3.53
N PRO A 317 15.11 -15.74 3.44
CA PRO A 317 14.62 -16.72 4.39
C PRO A 317 14.89 -16.29 5.84
N GLY A 318 13.87 -16.27 6.67
CA GLY A 318 13.96 -15.84 8.07
C GLY A 318 13.63 -14.37 8.33
N GLU A 319 13.67 -13.46 7.33
CA GLU A 319 13.38 -12.04 7.56
C GLU A 319 11.91 -11.80 7.94
N LEU A 320 10.97 -12.34 7.17
CA LEU A 320 9.54 -12.22 7.51
C LEU A 320 9.20 -12.97 8.79
N GLU A 321 9.78 -14.13 9.00
CA GLU A 321 9.59 -14.94 10.20
C GLU A 321 10.01 -14.17 11.46
N MET A 322 11.16 -13.47 11.43
CA MET A 322 11.59 -12.63 12.55
C MET A 322 10.61 -11.47 12.81
N LEU A 323 10.13 -10.82 11.75
CA LEU A 323 9.17 -9.74 11.87
C LEU A 323 7.81 -10.23 12.37
N ILE A 324 7.35 -11.40 11.90
CA ILE A 324 6.14 -12.07 12.38
C ILE A 324 6.26 -12.38 13.87
N GLU A 325 7.39 -12.92 14.33
CA GLU A 325 7.60 -13.20 15.75
C GLU A 325 7.49 -11.94 16.64
N VAL A 326 7.96 -10.79 16.14
CA VAL A 326 7.77 -9.54 16.86
C VAL A 326 6.31 -9.10 16.86
N THR A 327 5.61 -9.28 15.76
CA THR A 327 4.23 -8.78 15.61
C THR A 327 3.19 -9.62 16.32
N LYS A 328 3.46 -10.90 16.59
CA LYS A 328 2.53 -11.82 17.31
C LYS A 328 2.05 -11.32 18.67
N GLN A 329 2.85 -10.55 19.37
CA GLN A 329 2.46 -10.01 20.68
C GLN A 329 1.37 -8.94 20.61
N PHE A 330 1.09 -8.40 19.43
CA PHE A 330 0.10 -7.34 19.20
C PHE A 330 -1.20 -7.83 18.52
N ALA A 331 -1.20 -9.05 17.97
CA ALA A 331 -2.32 -9.63 17.22
C ALA A 331 -3.43 -10.20 18.10
#